data_eefd5260bb3af9175ebe911429067a8f
#
_entry.id   eefd5260bb3af9175ebe911429067a8f
#
_cell.length_a   1.000
_cell.length_b   1.000
_cell.length_c   1.000
_cell.angle_alpha   90.00
_cell.angle_beta   90.00
_cell.angle_gamma   90.00
#
_symmetry.space_group_name_H-M   'P 1'
#
loop_
_entity.id
_entity.type
_entity.pdbx_description
1 polymer ?
#
loop_
_entity_poly.entity_id
_entity_poly.type
_entity_poly.pdbx_seq_one_letter_code
_entity_poly.pdbx_strand_id
1 'polypeptide(L)' 'SLMLVTALVPHIGHDRAAQVARLAFEKNLSLTEAALSLGYATQVQLNRWLDPSTMLGPRAA' A
#
# COMPACT_ATOMS: atom_id res chain seq x y z
N SER A 1 2.46 -1.29 8.35
CA SER A 1 2.95 -2.62 8.66
C SER A 1 2.93 -3.52 7.44
N LEU A 2 3.32 -4.76 7.64
CA LEU A 2 3.44 -5.70 6.53
C LEU A 2 2.11 -6.01 5.86
N MET A 3 1.03 -5.98 6.60
CA MET A 3 -0.28 -6.25 6.01
C MET A 3 -0.67 -5.21 4.98
N LEU A 4 -0.31 -3.97 5.21
CA LEU A 4 -0.60 -2.91 4.25
C LEU A 4 0.24 -3.07 2.99
N VAL A 5 1.50 -3.49 3.14
CA VAL A 5 2.35 -3.77 1.99
C VAL A 5 1.76 -4.90 1.17
N THR A 6 1.29 -5.95 1.84
CA THR A 6 0.68 -7.09 1.16
C THR A 6 -0.54 -6.65 0.36
N ALA A 7 -1.29 -5.68 0.86
CA ALA A 7 -2.46 -5.18 0.15
C ALA A 7 -2.10 -4.49 -1.16
N LEU A 8 -0.88 -3.97 -1.28
CA LEU A 8 -0.44 -3.32 -2.50
C LEU A 8 0.01 -4.29 -3.59
N VAL A 9 0.47 -5.47 -3.18
CA VAL A 9 1.05 -6.43 -4.13
C VAL A 9 0.14 -6.75 -5.32
N PRO A 10 -1.15 -7.03 -5.13
CA PRO A 10 -2.00 -7.34 -6.28
C PRO A 10 -2.14 -6.20 -7.28
N HIS A 11 -1.83 -5.00 -6.87
CA HIS A 11 -2.03 -3.81 -7.70
C HIS A 11 -0.76 -3.33 -8.36
N ILE A 12 0.36 -3.37 -7.66
CA ILE A 12 1.61 -2.83 -8.18
C ILE A 12 2.73 -3.86 -8.30
N GLY A 13 2.52 -5.06 -7.76
CA GLY A 13 3.51 -6.12 -7.83
C GLY A 13 4.45 -6.12 -6.64
N HIS A 14 5.18 -7.23 -6.49
CA HIS A 14 6.06 -7.42 -5.34
C HIS A 14 7.21 -6.42 -5.32
N ASP A 15 7.84 -6.19 -6.48
CA ASP A 15 9.01 -5.32 -6.52
C ASP A 15 8.67 -3.90 -6.11
N ARG A 16 7.58 -3.36 -6.65
CA ARG A 16 7.17 -2.00 -6.33
C ARG A 16 6.67 -1.89 -4.91
N ALA A 17 5.95 -2.91 -4.44
CA ALA A 17 5.51 -2.93 -3.04
C ALA A 17 6.70 -2.89 -2.10
N ALA A 18 7.76 -3.62 -2.42
CA ALA A 18 8.98 -3.62 -1.61
C ALA A 18 9.64 -2.25 -1.64
N GLN A 19 9.65 -1.58 -2.79
CA GLN A 19 10.22 -0.24 -2.89
C GLN A 19 9.43 0.75 -2.03
N VAL A 20 8.11 0.64 -2.04
CA VAL A 20 7.27 1.50 -1.21
C VAL A 20 7.59 1.29 0.26
N ALA A 21 7.68 0.03 0.69
CA ALA A 21 7.97 -0.27 2.07
C ALA A 21 9.33 0.25 2.49
N ARG A 22 10.33 0.10 1.63
CA ARG A 22 11.67 0.58 1.92
C ARG A 22 11.69 2.10 2.06
N LEU A 23 11.06 2.80 1.12
CA LEU A 23 11.04 4.26 1.18
C LEU A 23 10.33 4.74 2.43
N ALA A 24 9.20 4.10 2.76
CA ALA A 24 8.45 4.46 3.95
C ALA A 24 9.34 4.34 5.19
N PHE A 25 10.09 3.26 5.28
CA PHE A 25 10.97 3.03 6.42
C PHE A 25 12.11 4.04 6.45
N GLU A 26 12.78 4.24 5.32
CA GLU A 26 13.96 5.10 5.26
C GLU A 26 13.64 6.56 5.50
N LYS A 27 12.51 7.02 4.99
CA LYS A 27 12.11 8.42 5.11
C LYS A 27 11.09 8.66 6.20
N ASN A 28 10.74 7.63 6.94
CA ASN A 28 9.75 7.74 8.00
C ASN A 28 8.41 8.26 7.48
N LEU A 29 7.99 7.72 6.35
CA LEU A 29 6.72 8.07 5.71
C LEU A 29 5.70 6.96 5.90
N SER A 30 4.42 7.31 5.72
CA SER A 30 3.39 6.29 5.62
C SER A 30 3.52 5.56 4.29
N LEU A 31 2.89 4.39 4.17
CA LEU A 31 2.91 3.67 2.90
C LEU A 31 2.24 4.49 1.80
N THR A 32 1.17 5.20 2.15
CA THR A 32 0.49 6.07 1.19
C THR A 32 1.44 7.15 0.67
N GLU A 33 2.13 7.82 1.59
CA GLU A 33 3.06 8.87 1.21
C GLU A 33 4.19 8.34 0.35
N ALA A 34 4.71 7.18 0.72
CA ALA A 34 5.81 6.59 -0.04
C ALA A 34 5.37 6.19 -1.44
N ALA A 35 4.19 5.59 -1.57
CA ALA A 35 3.68 5.20 -2.88
C ALA A 35 3.41 6.41 -3.77
N LEU A 36 2.90 7.48 -3.18
CA LEU A 36 2.67 8.72 -3.93
C LEU A 36 3.99 9.34 -4.40
N SER A 37 5.00 9.32 -3.53
CA SER A 37 6.31 9.85 -3.88
C SER A 37 6.93 9.11 -5.05
N LEU A 38 6.75 7.80 -5.08
CA LEU A 38 7.30 6.98 -6.17
C LEU A 38 6.43 7.02 -7.42
N GLY A 39 5.21 7.51 -7.31
CA GLY A 39 4.33 7.62 -8.46
C GLY A 39 3.72 6.30 -8.88
N TYR A 40 3.65 5.32 -7.99
CA TYR A 40 3.10 4.01 -8.31
C TYR A 40 1.59 3.93 -8.17
N ALA A 41 0.99 4.91 -7.53
CA ALA A 41 -0.46 4.93 -7.34
C ALA A 41 -0.92 6.35 -7.04
N THR A 42 -2.22 6.59 -7.22
CA THR A 42 -2.81 7.87 -6.87
C THR A 42 -3.42 7.81 -5.48
N GLN A 43 -3.75 8.98 -4.94
CA GLN A 43 -4.37 9.04 -3.62
C GLN A 43 -5.69 8.26 -3.59
N VAL A 44 -6.49 8.41 -4.65
CA VAL A 44 -7.77 7.72 -4.74
C VAL A 44 -7.58 6.20 -4.74
N GLN A 45 -6.61 5.73 -5.51
CA GLN A 45 -6.32 4.31 -5.56
C GLN A 45 -5.86 3.78 -4.21
N LEU A 46 -4.97 4.52 -3.56
CA LEU A 46 -4.45 4.09 -2.27
C LEU A 46 -5.53 4.09 -1.19
N ASN A 47 -6.41 5.08 -1.22
CA ASN A 47 -7.52 5.11 -0.27
C ASN A 47 -8.38 3.86 -0.40
N ARG A 48 -8.61 3.42 -1.63
CA ARG A 48 -9.41 2.23 -1.89
C ARG A 48 -8.67 0.96 -1.52
N TRP A 49 -7.41 0.85 -1.92
CA TRP A 49 -6.65 -0.38 -1.71
C TRP A 49 -6.32 -0.62 -0.24
N LEU A 50 -6.10 0.44 0.51
CA LEU A 50 -5.70 0.34 1.91
C LEU A 50 -6.87 0.55 2.88
N ASP A 51 -8.08 0.58 2.36
CA ASP A 51 -9.28 0.73 3.19
C ASP A 51 -9.45 -0.51 4.07
N PRO A 52 -9.47 -0.36 5.40
CA PRO A 52 -9.62 -1.49 6.30
C PRO A 52 -10.90 -2.29 6.06
N SER A 53 -11.97 -1.63 5.64
CA SER A 53 -13.22 -2.33 5.43
C SER A 53 -13.14 -3.30 4.26
N THR A 54 -12.38 -2.96 3.21
CA THR A 54 -12.22 -3.87 2.10
C THR A 54 -11.30 -5.03 2.44
N MET A 55 -10.34 -4.80 3.34
CA MET A 55 -9.45 -5.87 3.76
C MET A 55 -10.11 -6.88 4.66
N LEU A 56 -11.07 -6.44 5.46
CA LEU A 56 -11.74 -7.32 6.41
C LEU A 56 -13.00 -7.95 5.84
N GLY A 57 -13.71 -7.21 5.01
CA GLY A 57 -15.02 -7.61 4.55
C GLY A 57 -15.10 -8.98 3.90
N PRO A 58 -14.27 -9.23 2.88
CA PRO A 58 -14.39 -10.49 2.14
C PRO A 58 -14.21 -11.72 3.00
N ARG A 59 -13.35 -11.62 3.98
CA ARG A 59 -13.08 -12.76 4.83
C ARG A 59 -14.18 -13.03 5.81
N ALA A 60 -14.92 -12.02 6.16
CA ALA A 60 -16.01 -12.18 7.09
C ALA A 60 -17.10 -13.06 6.50
N ALA A 61 -17.19 -13.08 5.21
CA ALA A 61 -18.18 -13.93 4.53
C ALA A 61 -17.72 -15.39 4.49
#